data_b2763906e4d5199f7f43af540851b203
#
_entry.id   b2763906e4d5199f7f43af540851b203
#
_cell.length_a   1.000
_cell.length_b   1.000
_cell.length_c   1.000
_cell.angle_alpha   90.00
_cell.angle_beta   90.00
_cell.angle_gamma   90.00
#
_symmetry.space_group_name_H-M   'P 1'
#
loop_
_entity.id
_entity.type
_entity.pdbx_description
1 polymer ?
#
loop_
_entity_poly.entity_id
_entity_poly.type
_entity_poly.pdbx_seq_one_letter_code
_entity_poly.pdbx_strand_id
1 'polypeptide(L)'
;SCYGSKTIKTPNIDKLAATGTRFNQSYAGSGISSPSRCALMTGKNTGNSRIRDNMCTAGGMTGLKITPEGDTTIVRRTSLQPQDTTIATVLHAAGYKTCLVNKWHLDGYDPKSSPIYRGFDEFHGWLISTVESNSPYYYPYNRFDNDKLIHIKANEHDKHIKHNTDISTDDAINFIKRNKKNPFFLYLAFDAPHEPYIIDNTTWYDDESWSMNDICLRTSTA
;
A
#
# COMPACT_ATOMS: atom_id res chain seq x y z
N SER A 1 -16.60 -12.86 -10.43
CA SER A 1 -15.88 -12.90 -9.15
C SER A 1 -16.75 -13.54 -8.06
N CYS A 2 -16.13 -14.07 -7.02
CA CYS A 2 -16.84 -14.69 -5.88
C CYS A 2 -17.76 -13.72 -5.12
N TYR A 3 -17.64 -12.43 -5.32
CA TYR A 3 -18.53 -11.39 -4.78
C TYR A 3 -19.56 -10.86 -5.77
N GLY A 4 -19.79 -11.54 -6.91
CA GLY A 4 -20.88 -11.28 -7.83
C GLY A 4 -20.59 -10.35 -9.00
N SER A 5 -19.39 -9.78 -9.13
CA SER A 5 -19.04 -9.03 -10.33
C SER A 5 -19.07 -9.94 -11.54
N LYS A 6 -19.83 -9.55 -12.58
CA LYS A 6 -19.92 -10.27 -13.85
C LYS A 6 -18.87 -9.81 -14.85
N THR A 7 -18.36 -8.60 -14.68
CA THR A 7 -17.41 -7.95 -15.58
C THR A 7 -15.95 -8.25 -15.23
N ILE A 8 -15.61 -8.22 -13.94
CA ILE A 8 -14.24 -8.41 -13.48
C ILE A 8 -13.99 -9.90 -13.23
N LYS A 9 -13.04 -10.47 -13.95
CA LYS A 9 -12.62 -11.87 -13.82
C LYS A 9 -11.54 -11.99 -12.73
N THR A 10 -11.80 -12.77 -11.68
CA THR A 10 -10.88 -12.96 -10.55
C THR A 10 -10.62 -14.45 -10.28
N PRO A 11 -10.06 -15.22 -11.24
CA PRO A 11 -10.02 -16.68 -11.16
C PRO A 11 -9.24 -17.21 -9.96
N ASN A 12 -8.14 -16.57 -9.58
CA ASN A 12 -7.32 -17.00 -8.45
C ASN A 12 -7.99 -16.66 -7.10
N ILE A 13 -8.62 -15.49 -6.99
CA ILE A 13 -9.40 -15.11 -5.80
C ILE A 13 -10.64 -16.00 -5.68
N ASP A 14 -11.30 -16.32 -6.77
CA ASP A 14 -12.45 -17.22 -6.80
C ASP A 14 -12.08 -18.63 -6.35
N LYS A 15 -10.91 -19.12 -6.79
CA LYS A 15 -10.36 -20.41 -6.32
C LYS A 15 -10.06 -20.39 -4.83
N LEU A 16 -9.45 -19.33 -4.31
CA LEU A 16 -9.21 -19.17 -2.88
C LEU A 16 -10.52 -19.15 -2.09
N ALA A 17 -11.53 -18.43 -2.57
CA ALA A 17 -12.85 -18.37 -1.94
C ALA A 17 -13.56 -19.73 -1.93
N ALA A 18 -13.38 -20.54 -2.98
CA ALA A 18 -13.98 -21.87 -3.08
C ALA A 18 -13.38 -22.89 -2.09
N THR A 19 -12.14 -22.69 -1.66
CA THR A 19 -11.41 -23.57 -0.73
C THR A 19 -11.26 -23.01 0.67
N GLY A 20 -11.68 -21.76 0.88
CA GLY A 20 -11.53 -21.03 2.13
C GLY A 20 -12.83 -20.50 2.69
N THR A 21 -12.73 -19.51 3.56
CA THR A 21 -13.87 -18.82 4.14
C THR A 21 -14.06 -17.46 3.49
N ARG A 22 -15.26 -17.21 3.01
CA ARG A 22 -15.68 -15.92 2.44
C ARG A 22 -16.54 -15.15 3.43
N PHE A 23 -16.14 -13.92 3.76
CA PHE A 23 -16.91 -13.03 4.60
C PHE A 23 -17.83 -12.16 3.74
N ASN A 24 -19.14 -12.26 3.92
CA ASN A 24 -20.11 -11.44 3.20
C ASN A 24 -20.30 -10.05 3.82
N GLN A 25 -19.89 -9.89 5.06
CA GLN A 25 -19.91 -8.62 5.77
C GLN A 25 -18.53 -8.41 6.42
N SER A 26 -17.71 -7.63 5.76
CA SER A 26 -16.37 -7.22 6.25
C SER A 26 -16.17 -5.75 5.91
N TYR A 27 -15.83 -4.96 6.90
CA TYR A 27 -15.76 -3.51 6.80
C TYR A 27 -14.36 -3.02 7.10
N ALA A 28 -13.87 -2.09 6.28
CA ALA A 28 -12.64 -1.37 6.59
C ALA A 28 -12.82 -0.50 7.84
N GLY A 29 -11.75 -0.30 8.60
CA GLY A 29 -11.80 0.50 9.83
C GLY A 29 -12.07 1.99 9.60
N SER A 30 -11.93 2.48 8.35
CA SER A 30 -12.25 3.84 7.94
C SER A 30 -12.45 3.90 6.42
N GLY A 31 -13.11 4.95 5.93
CA GLY A 31 -13.27 5.24 4.50
C GLY A 31 -12.03 5.83 3.82
N ILE A 32 -10.97 6.17 4.56
CA ILE A 32 -9.73 6.74 4.03
C ILE A 32 -8.49 5.94 4.49
N SER A 33 -7.39 6.10 3.77
CA SER A 33 -6.23 5.21 3.80
C SER A 33 -5.56 5.05 5.17
N SER A 34 -4.97 6.13 5.72
CA SER A 34 -4.15 6.00 6.94
C SER A 34 -4.92 5.49 8.15
N PRO A 35 -6.12 5.99 8.48
CA PRO A 35 -6.85 5.46 9.64
C PRO A 35 -7.35 4.04 9.41
N SER A 36 -7.70 3.64 8.17
CA SER A 36 -8.06 2.26 7.86
C SER A 36 -6.87 1.31 8.05
N ARG A 37 -5.69 1.68 7.55
CA ARG A 37 -4.45 0.92 7.76
C ARG A 37 -4.04 0.88 9.23
N CYS A 38 -4.21 1.99 9.97
CA CYS A 38 -3.96 2.03 11.40
C CYS A 38 -4.87 1.06 12.16
N ALA A 39 -6.15 1.05 11.84
CA ALA A 39 -7.11 0.11 12.43
C ALA A 39 -6.72 -1.35 12.13
N LEU A 40 -6.35 -1.66 10.88
CA LEU A 40 -5.90 -2.99 10.47
C LEU A 40 -4.64 -3.42 11.21
N MET A 41 -3.63 -2.55 11.28
CA MET A 41 -2.36 -2.89 11.91
C MET A 41 -2.44 -3.00 13.43
N THR A 42 -3.26 -2.17 14.09
CA THR A 42 -3.32 -2.10 15.56
C THR A 42 -4.49 -2.86 16.18
N GLY A 43 -5.46 -3.31 15.37
CA GLY A 43 -6.71 -3.91 15.88
C GLY A 43 -7.62 -2.91 16.60
N LYS A 44 -7.36 -1.61 16.53
CA LYS A 44 -8.13 -0.56 17.20
C LYS A 44 -9.06 0.12 16.20
N ASN A 45 -10.31 0.36 16.60
CA ASN A 45 -11.21 1.20 15.81
C ASN A 45 -10.70 2.65 15.77
N THR A 46 -11.19 3.46 14.81
CA THR A 46 -10.73 4.84 14.60
C THR A 46 -10.96 5.75 15.81
N GLY A 47 -11.92 5.44 16.68
CA GLY A 47 -12.14 6.16 17.93
C GLY A 47 -11.01 6.00 18.96
N ASN A 48 -10.30 4.87 18.90
CA ASN A 48 -9.23 4.50 19.84
C ASN A 48 -7.85 4.41 19.19
N SER A 49 -7.75 4.56 17.86
CA SER A 49 -6.47 4.54 17.15
C SER A 49 -5.79 5.91 17.20
N ARG A 50 -4.46 5.90 17.06
CA ARG A 50 -3.66 7.13 17.01
C ARG A 50 -3.89 7.92 15.74
N ILE A 51 -3.97 7.24 14.60
CA ILE A 51 -4.14 7.87 13.30
C ILE A 51 -5.62 7.80 12.92
N ARG A 52 -6.26 8.97 12.83
CA ARG A 52 -7.70 9.12 12.57
C ARG A 52 -8.01 9.82 11.26
N ASP A 53 -6.98 10.34 10.58
CA ASP A 53 -7.08 11.07 9.32
C ASP A 53 -5.82 10.84 8.48
N ASN A 54 -5.90 11.10 7.18
CA ASN A 54 -4.73 11.22 6.30
C ASN A 54 -3.96 12.53 6.54
N MET A 55 -4.59 13.50 7.17
CA MET A 55 -4.06 14.82 7.43
C MET A 55 -3.12 14.80 8.66
N CYS A 56 -2.26 15.79 8.74
CA CYS A 56 -1.46 16.01 9.94
C CYS A 56 -2.26 16.73 11.04
N THR A 57 -1.75 16.67 12.25
CA THR A 57 -2.34 17.34 13.43
C THR A 57 -2.52 18.85 13.27
N ALA A 58 -1.85 19.47 12.29
CA ALA A 58 -1.95 20.89 12.00
C ALA A 58 -2.93 21.22 10.84
N GLY A 59 -3.75 20.26 10.41
CA GLY A 59 -4.82 20.50 9.42
C GLY A 59 -4.34 20.61 7.97
N GLY A 60 -3.15 20.11 7.64
CA GLY A 60 -2.64 20.09 6.27
C GLY A 60 -2.08 18.71 5.87
N MET A 61 -1.98 18.48 4.56
CA MET A 61 -1.17 17.37 4.05
C MET A 61 0.29 17.64 4.39
N THR A 62 1.03 16.56 4.68
CA THR A 62 2.44 16.65 5.00
C THR A 62 3.25 17.20 3.85
N GLY A 63 4.10 18.12 4.16
CA GLY A 63 5.01 18.73 3.21
C GLY A 63 5.57 20.02 3.77
N LEU A 64 6.32 20.70 2.96
CA LEU A 64 6.68 22.09 3.20
C LEU A 64 5.43 22.92 2.97
N LYS A 65 4.91 23.53 4.02
CA LYS A 65 3.86 24.53 3.89
C LYS A 65 4.50 25.91 3.93
N ILE A 66 4.24 26.69 2.92
CA ILE A 66 4.62 28.12 2.93
C ILE A 66 3.55 28.84 3.73
N THR A 67 3.95 29.52 4.79
CA THR A 67 3.04 30.38 5.57
C THR A 67 2.65 31.62 4.76
N PRO A 68 1.57 32.33 5.11
CA PRO A 68 1.23 33.60 4.45
C PRO A 68 2.38 34.64 4.47
N GLU A 69 3.27 34.54 5.45
CA GLU A 69 4.43 35.39 5.63
C GLU A 69 5.64 34.96 4.77
N GLY A 70 5.54 33.85 4.05
CA GLY A 70 6.58 33.30 3.19
C GLY A 70 7.56 32.36 3.88
N ASP A 71 7.35 32.06 5.18
CA ASP A 71 8.17 31.09 5.92
C ASP A 71 7.79 29.65 5.58
N THR A 72 8.77 28.78 5.62
CA THR A 72 8.59 27.37 5.33
C THR A 72 8.43 26.57 6.64
N THR A 73 7.27 26.02 6.87
CA THR A 73 7.01 25.12 8.00
C THR A 73 6.93 23.66 7.56
N ILE A 74 7.61 22.77 8.31
CA ILE A 74 7.47 21.34 8.14
C ILE A 74 6.22 20.88 8.89
N VAL A 75 5.22 20.45 8.15
CA VAL A 75 3.99 19.90 8.71
C VAL A 75 4.16 18.37 8.76
N ARG A 76 4.23 17.80 9.95
CA ARG A 76 4.37 16.36 10.16
C ARG A 76 3.01 15.70 10.31
N ARG A 77 2.85 14.54 9.67
CA ARG A 77 1.69 13.68 9.86
C ARG A 77 1.76 12.95 11.20
N THR A 78 0.57 12.61 11.72
CA THR A 78 0.49 11.66 12.84
C THR A 78 0.98 10.29 12.37
N SER A 79 1.94 9.72 13.09
CA SER A 79 2.52 8.41 12.80
C SER A 79 2.31 7.44 13.95
N LEU A 80 2.46 6.15 13.65
CA LEU A 80 2.57 5.13 14.69
C LEU A 80 3.83 5.38 15.54
N GLN A 81 3.66 5.26 16.84
CA GLN A 81 4.71 5.45 17.82
C GLN A 81 5.24 4.09 18.31
N PRO A 82 6.42 4.03 18.97
CA PRO A 82 6.99 2.77 19.47
C PRO A 82 6.06 1.97 20.38
N GLN A 83 5.19 2.63 21.11
CA GLN A 83 4.22 1.98 22.00
C GLN A 83 2.95 1.46 21.29
N ASP A 84 2.77 1.76 20.02
CA ASP A 84 1.64 1.26 19.23
C ASP A 84 1.97 -0.15 18.73
N THR A 85 1.43 -1.15 19.39
CA THR A 85 1.59 -2.55 19.00
C THR A 85 0.85 -2.81 17.69
N THR A 86 1.54 -3.43 16.72
CA THR A 86 0.97 -3.83 15.44
C THR A 86 0.83 -5.35 15.37
N ILE A 87 -0.01 -5.84 14.45
CA ILE A 87 -0.09 -7.27 14.14
C ILE A 87 1.28 -7.84 13.74
N ALA A 88 2.09 -7.06 13.02
CA ALA A 88 3.45 -7.47 12.64
C ALA A 88 4.35 -7.63 13.87
N THR A 89 4.27 -6.70 14.85
CA THR A 89 5.03 -6.81 16.11
C THR A 89 4.66 -8.08 16.88
N VAL A 90 3.36 -8.40 16.96
CA VAL A 90 2.88 -9.61 17.66
C VAL A 90 3.36 -10.88 16.96
N LEU A 91 3.21 -10.94 15.63
CA LEU A 91 3.61 -12.12 14.86
C LEU A 91 5.14 -12.28 14.81
N HIS A 92 5.91 -11.19 14.71
CA HIS A 92 7.36 -11.24 14.81
C HIS A 92 7.80 -11.81 16.17
N ALA A 93 7.21 -11.35 17.27
CA ALA A 93 7.48 -11.89 18.61
C ALA A 93 7.10 -13.37 18.74
N ALA A 94 6.12 -13.85 17.96
CA ALA A 94 5.74 -15.27 17.88
C ALA A 94 6.63 -16.10 16.93
N GLY A 95 7.70 -15.52 16.39
CA GLY A 95 8.67 -16.21 15.51
C GLY A 95 8.31 -16.24 14.03
N TYR A 96 7.32 -15.49 13.60
CA TYR A 96 7.02 -15.33 12.18
C TYR A 96 8.06 -14.45 11.48
N LYS A 97 8.40 -14.81 10.25
CA LYS A 97 9.07 -13.88 9.33
C LYS A 97 8.05 -12.89 8.78
N THR A 98 8.34 -11.60 8.88
CA THR A 98 7.37 -10.55 8.58
C THR A 98 7.85 -9.65 7.46
N CYS A 99 6.99 -9.37 6.48
CA CYS A 99 7.31 -8.49 5.36
C CYS A 99 6.13 -7.59 5.01
N LEU A 100 6.44 -6.33 4.74
CA LEU A 100 5.52 -5.41 4.09
C LEU A 100 6.01 -5.13 2.67
N VAL A 101 5.12 -5.30 1.70
CA VAL A 101 5.36 -4.94 0.31
C VAL A 101 4.37 -3.86 -0.10
N ASN A 102 4.88 -2.80 -0.69
CA ASN A 102 4.21 -1.63 -1.21
C ASN A 102 3.83 -0.61 -0.12
N LYS A 103 2.62 -0.07 -0.08
CA LYS A 103 2.23 1.15 0.64
C LYS A 103 2.08 0.95 2.15
N TRP A 104 2.85 1.73 2.93
CA TRP A 104 2.71 1.79 4.38
C TRP A 104 1.65 2.80 4.85
N HIS A 105 1.89 4.07 4.63
CA HIS A 105 1.01 5.19 4.92
C HIS A 105 0.70 5.43 6.41
N LEU A 106 1.57 4.96 7.30
CA LEU A 106 1.47 5.12 8.75
C LEU A 106 2.70 5.79 9.38
N ASP A 107 3.57 6.34 8.54
CA ASP A 107 4.71 7.15 8.95
C ASP A 107 4.36 8.64 9.03
N GLY A 108 5.17 9.39 9.74
CA GLY A 108 5.04 10.84 9.88
C GLY A 108 6.28 11.60 9.42
N TYR A 109 7.01 11.07 8.43
CA TYR A 109 8.37 11.51 8.06
C TYR A 109 9.41 11.36 9.19
N ASP A 110 9.08 10.59 10.22
CA ASP A 110 10.07 10.13 11.19
C ASP A 110 10.65 8.80 10.66
N PRO A 111 11.95 8.70 10.40
CA PRO A 111 12.58 7.45 9.98
C PRO A 111 12.26 6.27 10.89
N LYS A 112 12.09 6.54 12.19
CA LYS A 112 11.70 5.52 13.18
C LYS A 112 10.25 5.09 13.11
N SER A 113 9.42 5.68 12.27
CA SER A 113 8.05 5.23 11.99
C SER A 113 7.93 4.31 10.77
N SER A 114 9.05 4.02 10.10
CA SER A 114 9.14 3.03 9.02
C SER A 114 8.66 1.64 9.46
N PRO A 115 8.15 0.81 8.55
CA PRO A 115 7.66 -0.55 8.85
C PRO A 115 8.66 -1.42 9.62
N ILE A 116 9.95 -1.33 9.32
CA ILE A 116 11.00 -2.11 10.02
C ILE A 116 11.09 -1.81 11.52
N TYR A 117 10.66 -0.62 11.94
CA TYR A 117 10.57 -0.27 13.36
C TYR A 117 9.18 -0.59 13.96
N ARG A 118 8.31 -1.24 13.19
CA ARG A 118 6.92 -1.58 13.57
C ARG A 118 6.62 -3.07 13.40
N GLY A 119 7.67 -3.91 13.53
CA GLY A 119 7.55 -5.35 13.57
C GLY A 119 7.73 -6.08 12.24
N PHE A 120 8.10 -5.37 11.18
CA PHE A 120 8.45 -6.01 9.91
C PHE A 120 9.95 -6.25 9.80
N ASP A 121 10.35 -7.49 9.44
CA ASP A 121 11.75 -7.84 9.15
C ASP A 121 12.21 -7.24 7.82
N GLU A 122 11.29 -7.16 6.85
CA GLU A 122 11.55 -6.65 5.51
C GLU A 122 10.48 -5.64 5.08
N PHE A 123 10.91 -4.60 4.36
CA PHE A 123 10.03 -3.61 3.75
C PHE A 123 10.49 -3.29 2.34
N HIS A 124 9.60 -3.42 1.37
CA HIS A 124 9.84 -3.12 -0.05
C HIS A 124 8.69 -2.25 -0.58
N GLY A 125 8.88 -0.94 -0.69
CA GLY A 125 7.76 -0.10 -1.12
C GLY A 125 7.92 1.39 -0.80
N TRP A 126 6.81 2.01 -0.45
CA TRP A 126 6.72 3.47 -0.24
C TRP A 126 6.13 3.78 1.13
N LEU A 127 6.68 4.78 1.80
CA LEU A 127 6.21 5.17 3.12
C LEU A 127 4.81 5.77 3.06
N ILE A 128 4.54 6.70 2.13
CA ILE A 128 3.21 7.30 1.94
C ILE A 128 2.65 6.90 0.59
N SER A 129 3.34 7.28 -0.50
CA SER A 129 2.99 6.94 -1.87
C SER A 129 4.21 7.08 -2.78
N THR A 130 4.12 6.58 -4.01
CA THR A 130 5.16 6.74 -5.03
C THR A 130 5.42 8.21 -5.38
N VAL A 131 4.43 9.08 -5.17
CA VAL A 131 4.51 10.53 -5.47
C VAL A 131 5.56 11.22 -4.60
N GLU A 132 5.84 10.73 -3.38
CA GLU A 132 6.84 11.33 -2.49
C GLU A 132 8.26 11.22 -3.02
N SER A 133 8.52 10.22 -3.85
CA SER A 133 9.79 10.06 -4.52
C SER A 133 9.92 10.89 -5.80
N ASN A 134 9.01 11.84 -6.03
CA ASN A 134 8.90 12.63 -7.27
C ASN A 134 8.83 11.72 -8.51
N SER A 135 8.06 10.64 -8.39
CA SER A 135 7.95 9.57 -9.39
C SER A 135 6.53 9.45 -9.91
N PRO A 136 6.34 9.00 -11.16
CA PRO A 136 5.03 8.60 -11.66
C PRO A 136 4.41 7.52 -10.76
N TYR A 137 3.11 7.62 -10.50
CA TYR A 137 2.42 6.80 -9.49
C TYR A 137 2.58 5.29 -9.72
N TYR A 138 2.36 4.81 -10.96
CA TYR A 138 2.45 3.39 -11.29
C TYR A 138 3.77 2.96 -11.94
N TYR A 139 4.65 3.91 -12.27
CA TYR A 139 5.98 3.67 -12.82
C TYR A 139 7.05 4.39 -12.01
N PRO A 140 7.22 4.00 -10.73
CA PRO A 140 8.05 4.75 -9.81
C PRO A 140 9.52 4.72 -10.22
N TYR A 141 10.22 5.84 -9.98
CA TYR A 141 11.67 5.93 -10.17
C TYR A 141 12.45 5.42 -8.97
N ASN A 142 11.86 5.52 -7.78
CA ASN A 142 12.50 5.15 -6.53
C ASN A 142 11.53 4.35 -5.66
N ARG A 143 12.08 3.53 -4.77
CA ARG A 143 11.35 2.85 -3.68
C ARG A 143 12.27 2.60 -2.50
N PHE A 144 11.71 2.31 -1.37
CA PHE A 144 12.49 1.82 -0.23
C PHE A 144 12.73 0.31 -0.34
N ASP A 145 13.94 -0.10 0.02
CA ASP A 145 14.33 -1.46 0.36
C ASP A 145 14.83 -1.41 1.80
N ASN A 146 13.95 -1.80 2.72
CA ASN A 146 14.07 -1.54 4.15
C ASN A 146 14.16 -0.04 4.46
N ASP A 147 15.30 0.45 4.92
CA ASP A 147 15.59 1.85 5.22
C ASP A 147 16.33 2.60 4.10
N LYS A 148 16.61 1.90 2.99
CA LYS A 148 17.39 2.47 1.87
C LYS A 148 16.46 2.83 0.71
N LEU A 149 16.58 4.07 0.24
CA LEU A 149 15.96 4.48 -1.01
C LEU A 149 16.79 3.93 -2.17
N ILE A 150 16.17 3.09 -3.01
CA ILE A 150 16.79 2.52 -4.20
C ILE A 150 16.14 3.10 -5.46
N HIS A 151 16.93 3.19 -6.53
CA HIS A 151 16.52 3.75 -7.81
C HIS A 151 16.14 2.66 -8.82
N ILE A 152 15.00 2.84 -9.49
CA ILE A 152 14.46 1.90 -10.49
C ILE A 152 14.82 2.42 -11.89
N LYS A 153 16.04 2.10 -12.34
CA LYS A 153 16.58 2.56 -13.65
C LYS A 153 15.66 2.27 -14.83
N ALA A 154 14.87 1.21 -14.77
CA ALA A 154 13.97 0.83 -15.86
C ALA A 154 12.92 1.90 -16.18
N ASN A 155 12.54 2.70 -15.17
CA ASN A 155 11.50 3.72 -15.32
C ASN A 155 12.07 5.15 -15.49
N GLU A 156 13.41 5.32 -15.51
CA GLU A 156 14.04 6.62 -15.74
C GLU A 156 13.54 7.31 -17.00
N HIS A 157 13.52 8.64 -16.99
CA HIS A 157 13.10 9.47 -18.12
C HIS A 157 11.67 9.15 -18.61
N ASP A 158 10.77 8.91 -17.66
CA ASP A 158 9.36 8.62 -17.92
C ASP A 158 9.11 7.36 -18.79
N LYS A 159 10.02 6.39 -18.68
CA LYS A 159 9.84 5.09 -19.31
C LYS A 159 8.90 4.24 -18.46
N HIS A 160 7.82 3.81 -19.06
CA HIS A 160 6.82 2.94 -18.44
C HIS A 160 7.19 1.46 -18.65
N ILE A 161 8.30 1.00 -18.07
CA ILE A 161 8.80 -0.37 -18.29
C ILE A 161 8.41 -1.32 -17.16
N LYS A 162 8.48 -0.85 -15.90
CA LYS A 162 8.13 -1.68 -14.73
C LYS A 162 7.00 -1.06 -13.95
N HIS A 163 5.84 -1.66 -14.10
CA HIS A 163 4.65 -1.26 -13.35
C HIS A 163 4.80 -1.59 -11.86
N ASN A 164 4.30 -0.72 -10.99
CA ASN A 164 4.38 -0.86 -9.54
C ASN A 164 3.77 -2.18 -9.03
N THR A 165 2.64 -2.61 -9.60
CA THR A 165 2.00 -3.87 -9.23
C THR A 165 2.89 -5.08 -9.53
N ASP A 166 3.61 -5.08 -10.67
CA ASP A 166 4.53 -6.16 -11.03
C ASP A 166 5.74 -6.20 -10.11
N ILE A 167 6.32 -5.02 -9.82
CA ILE A 167 7.43 -4.91 -8.85
C ILE A 167 7.03 -5.49 -7.50
N SER A 168 5.86 -5.09 -7.01
CA SER A 168 5.34 -5.55 -5.72
C SER A 168 5.01 -7.05 -5.72
N THR A 169 4.51 -7.56 -6.84
CA THR A 169 4.25 -8.99 -7.01
C THR A 169 5.54 -9.81 -6.98
N ASP A 170 6.58 -9.35 -7.67
CA ASP A 170 7.89 -10.00 -7.68
C ASP A 170 8.51 -10.03 -6.27
N ASP A 171 8.45 -8.93 -5.52
CA ASP A 171 8.94 -8.87 -4.15
C ASP A 171 8.17 -9.84 -3.23
N ALA A 172 6.84 -9.87 -3.33
CA ALA A 172 6.00 -10.79 -2.57
C ALA A 172 6.32 -12.25 -2.87
N ILE A 173 6.44 -12.60 -4.15
CA ILE A 173 6.81 -13.96 -4.58
C ILE A 173 8.20 -14.34 -4.07
N ASN A 174 9.17 -13.44 -4.16
CA ASN A 174 10.53 -13.67 -3.68
C ASN A 174 10.57 -13.88 -2.17
N PHE A 175 9.82 -13.08 -1.39
CA PHE A 175 9.68 -13.27 0.05
C PHE A 175 9.06 -14.63 0.38
N ILE A 176 7.96 -15.02 -0.26
CA ILE A 176 7.30 -16.31 -0.06
C ILE A 176 8.25 -17.48 -0.38
N LYS A 177 8.96 -17.42 -1.52
CA LYS A 177 9.91 -18.46 -1.92
C LYS A 177 11.00 -18.68 -0.86
N ARG A 178 11.54 -17.62 -0.29
CA ARG A 178 12.58 -17.69 0.75
C ARG A 178 12.05 -18.24 2.07
N ASN A 179 10.79 -17.96 2.41
CA ASN A 179 10.21 -18.22 3.73
C ASN A 179 9.17 -19.36 3.77
N LYS A 180 8.87 -20.03 2.65
CA LYS A 180 7.81 -21.06 2.55
C LYS A 180 7.92 -22.24 3.52
N LYS A 181 9.07 -22.45 4.16
CA LYS A 181 9.30 -23.52 5.16
C LYS A 181 9.12 -23.04 6.60
N ASN A 182 8.90 -21.75 6.81
CA ASN A 182 8.74 -21.12 8.12
C ASN A 182 7.37 -20.44 8.21
N PRO A 183 6.83 -20.24 9.41
CA PRO A 183 5.71 -19.32 9.57
C PRO A 183 6.10 -17.93 9.05
N PHE A 184 5.26 -17.31 8.25
CA PHE A 184 5.49 -15.96 7.78
C PHE A 184 4.20 -15.13 7.74
N PHE A 185 4.37 -13.83 7.83
CA PHE A 185 3.34 -12.82 7.65
C PHE A 185 3.75 -11.87 6.54
N LEU A 186 2.98 -11.84 5.47
CA LEU A 186 3.17 -10.91 4.36
C LEU A 186 1.98 -9.95 4.29
N TYR A 187 2.25 -8.64 4.46
CA TYR A 187 1.30 -7.59 4.17
C TYR A 187 1.58 -7.02 2.79
N LEU A 188 0.87 -7.52 1.78
CA LEU A 188 0.94 -7.05 0.39
C LEU A 188 -0.13 -5.99 0.17
N ALA A 189 0.30 -4.73 0.11
CA ALA A 189 -0.56 -3.56 0.14
C ALA A 189 -0.52 -2.80 -1.20
N PHE A 190 -1.04 -3.39 -2.28
CA PHE A 190 -1.07 -2.78 -3.60
C PHE A 190 -1.65 -1.37 -3.59
N ASP A 191 -1.09 -0.50 -4.44
CA ASP A 191 -1.67 0.82 -4.69
C ASP A 191 -2.90 0.74 -5.60
N ALA A 192 -2.90 -0.16 -6.58
CA ALA A 192 -4.06 -0.39 -7.42
C ALA A 192 -5.27 -0.83 -6.56
N PRO A 193 -6.45 -0.30 -6.81
CA PRO A 193 -6.89 0.57 -7.90
C PRO A 193 -6.96 2.08 -7.54
N HIS A 194 -5.96 2.63 -6.88
CA HIS A 194 -5.92 4.06 -6.54
C HIS A 194 -5.72 4.92 -7.80
N GLU A 195 -6.30 6.10 -7.84
CA GLU A 195 -6.04 7.10 -8.89
C GLU A 195 -4.57 7.62 -8.86
N PRO A 196 -4.00 8.07 -9.99
CA PRO A 196 -4.55 8.07 -11.35
C PRO A 196 -4.64 6.66 -11.93
N TYR A 197 -5.70 6.38 -12.70
CA TYR A 197 -5.92 5.07 -13.30
C TYR A 197 -5.07 4.93 -14.57
N ILE A 198 -3.88 4.38 -14.43
CA ILE A 198 -2.92 4.18 -15.53
C ILE A 198 -2.85 2.68 -15.83
N ILE A 199 -3.24 2.30 -17.03
CA ILE A 199 -3.31 0.91 -17.48
C ILE A 199 -2.68 0.82 -18.87
N ASP A 200 -1.69 -0.05 -19.01
CA ASP A 200 -1.00 -0.23 -20.29
C ASP A 200 -1.66 -1.31 -21.15
N ASN A 201 -2.48 -2.18 -20.56
CA ASN A 201 -3.08 -3.30 -21.27
C ASN A 201 -4.55 -3.48 -20.92
N THR A 202 -5.42 -3.21 -21.88
CA THR A 202 -6.88 -3.34 -21.77
C THR A 202 -7.43 -4.56 -22.49
N THR A 203 -6.58 -5.42 -23.08
CA THR A 203 -6.98 -6.54 -23.94
C THR A 203 -7.92 -7.55 -23.28
N TRP A 204 -7.96 -7.59 -21.95
CA TRP A 204 -8.91 -8.43 -21.19
C TRP A 204 -10.37 -8.03 -21.37
N TYR A 205 -10.61 -6.83 -21.91
CA TYR A 205 -11.93 -6.20 -22.07
C TYR A 205 -12.18 -5.66 -23.47
N ASP A 206 -11.34 -6.05 -24.45
CA ASP A 206 -11.41 -5.56 -25.83
C ASP A 206 -12.70 -5.97 -26.56
N ASP A 207 -13.41 -6.97 -26.02
CA ASP A 207 -14.72 -7.44 -26.52
C ASP A 207 -15.91 -6.62 -25.96
N GLU A 208 -15.67 -5.67 -25.08
CA GLU A 208 -16.70 -4.84 -24.46
C GLU A 208 -16.72 -3.44 -25.09
N SER A 209 -17.90 -2.94 -25.41
CA SER A 209 -18.07 -1.59 -25.98
C SER A 209 -18.01 -0.48 -24.91
N TRP A 210 -16.94 -0.46 -24.14
CA TRP A 210 -16.77 0.52 -23.06
C TRP A 210 -15.97 1.73 -23.54
N SER A 211 -16.28 2.90 -22.97
CA SER A 211 -15.40 4.07 -23.13
C SER A 211 -14.04 3.82 -22.45
N MET A 212 -13.00 4.52 -22.88
CA MET A 212 -11.68 4.43 -22.23
C MET A 212 -11.75 4.74 -20.74
N ASN A 213 -12.61 5.68 -20.31
CA ASN A 213 -12.82 5.97 -18.91
C ASN A 213 -13.45 4.79 -18.16
N ASP A 214 -14.42 4.10 -18.77
CA ASP A 214 -15.03 2.91 -18.16
C ASP A 214 -14.03 1.76 -18.07
N ILE A 215 -13.20 1.56 -19.09
CA ILE A 215 -12.12 0.57 -19.09
C ILE A 215 -11.12 0.89 -17.97
N CYS A 216 -10.65 2.13 -17.85
CA CYS A 216 -9.74 2.56 -16.81
C CYS A 216 -10.31 2.35 -15.41
N LEU A 217 -11.55 2.73 -15.17
CA LEU A 217 -12.23 2.53 -13.88
C LEU A 217 -12.37 1.05 -13.53
N ARG A 218 -12.69 0.20 -14.49
CA ARG A 218 -12.96 -1.22 -14.26
C ARG A 218 -11.69 -2.06 -14.12
N THR A 219 -10.67 -1.76 -14.88
CA THR A 219 -9.38 -2.46 -14.79
C THR A 219 -8.57 -2.06 -13.57
N SER A 220 -8.76 -0.84 -13.05
CA SER A 220 -8.16 -0.42 -11.79
C SER A 220 -8.76 -1.11 -10.56
N THR A 221 -9.92 -1.76 -10.71
CA THR A 221 -10.61 -2.50 -9.63
C THR A 221 -10.44 -4.02 -9.73
N ALA A 222 -9.71 -4.52 -10.71
CA ALA A 222 -9.41 -5.95 -10.92
C ALA A 222 -8.11 -6.37 -10.26
#